data_fda0c1f66b3e667bb5ad459e83b4e31b
#
_entry.id   fda0c1f66b3e667bb5ad459e83b4e31b
#
_cell.length_a   1.000
_cell.length_b   1.000
_cell.length_c   1.000
_cell.angle_alpha   90.00
_cell.angle_beta   90.00
_cell.angle_gamma   90.00
#
_symmetry.space_group_name_H-M   'P 1'
#
loop_
_entity.id
_entity.type
_entity.pdbx_description
1 polymer ?
#
loop_
_entity_poly.entity_id
_entity_poly.type
_entity_poly.pdbx_seq_one_letter_code
_entity_poly.pdbx_strand_id
1 'polypeptide(L)'
;MKKMIPFLLVLMLILVGCGTETGPSPLPAPQTDENSQFGVDQNINMDTIDQFLFREDVAYRDVRMLFDPADYAAIGGEADLTRTIEGFKIVPYPYLATLAQLPVEGAYNGECLFSVEWTAEGEVASAEVNYRESMMILEELFPRNKAIFLMCGGGGYAQMTKKLLIFLGWEESKLYNIGANWTYTGEHDLELIVYPEYADEQNIYATWRADYAWIPFEKLQRLTGEGG
;
A
#
# COMPACT_ATOMS: atom_id res chain seq x y z
N MET A 1 -28.10 76.10 -33.56
CA MET A 1 -26.92 75.62 -32.82
C MET A 1 -27.24 74.26 -32.20
N LYS A 2 -26.82 73.14 -32.84
CA LYS A 2 -27.06 71.78 -32.40
C LYS A 2 -25.87 71.31 -31.53
N LYS A 3 -26.10 71.00 -30.26
CA LYS A 3 -25.09 70.48 -29.35
C LYS A 3 -24.96 68.99 -29.63
N MET A 4 -23.78 68.52 -30.09
CA MET A 4 -23.38 67.15 -30.17
C MET A 4 -22.90 66.72 -28.82
N ILE A 5 -23.47 65.62 -28.26
CA ILE A 5 -23.06 64.96 -27.07
C ILE A 5 -22.14 63.79 -27.52
N PRO A 6 -20.90 63.71 -27.07
CA PRO A 6 -20.06 62.52 -27.38
C PRO A 6 -20.51 61.32 -26.59
N PHE A 7 -20.80 60.24 -27.29
CA PHE A 7 -21.12 58.93 -26.73
C PHE A 7 -19.82 58.25 -26.32
N LEU A 8 -19.58 58.19 -25.00
CA LEU A 8 -18.40 57.54 -24.43
C LEU A 8 -18.67 56.03 -24.39
N LEU A 9 -18.04 55.29 -25.30
CA LEU A 9 -18.10 53.82 -25.34
C LEU A 9 -17.18 53.26 -24.26
N VAL A 10 -17.72 52.83 -23.12
CA VAL A 10 -16.98 52.12 -22.09
C VAL A 10 -16.85 50.67 -22.53
N LEU A 11 -15.66 50.29 -22.98
CA LEU A 11 -15.31 48.92 -23.31
C LEU A 11 -15.00 48.18 -21.99
N MET A 12 -15.96 47.40 -21.50
CA MET A 12 -15.80 46.57 -20.30
C MET A 12 -15.04 45.29 -20.70
N LEU A 13 -13.74 45.28 -20.47
CA LEU A 13 -12.90 44.09 -20.58
C LEU A 13 -13.31 43.11 -19.47
N ILE A 14 -14.09 42.09 -19.83
CA ILE A 14 -14.33 40.91 -18.97
C ILE A 14 -13.06 40.04 -19.02
N LEU A 15 -12.23 40.19 -18.00
CA LEU A 15 -11.17 39.22 -17.72
C LEU A 15 -11.85 37.93 -17.25
N VAL A 16 -12.08 37.00 -18.17
CA VAL A 16 -12.36 35.62 -17.83
C VAL A 16 -11.07 35.04 -17.28
N GLY A 17 -10.92 35.12 -15.97
CA GLY A 17 -9.89 34.36 -15.27
C GLY A 17 -10.20 32.89 -15.44
N CYS A 18 -9.52 32.21 -16.36
CA CYS A 18 -9.37 30.74 -16.29
C CYS A 18 -8.62 30.44 -14.99
N GLY A 19 -9.36 30.24 -13.92
CA GLY A 19 -8.86 29.52 -12.76
C GLY A 19 -8.58 28.11 -13.22
N THR A 20 -7.34 27.81 -13.55
CA THR A 20 -6.87 26.43 -13.61
C THR A 20 -6.99 25.90 -12.18
N GLU A 21 -7.98 25.05 -11.94
CA GLU A 21 -7.96 24.19 -10.75
C GLU A 21 -6.67 23.39 -10.84
N THR A 22 -5.66 23.81 -10.11
CA THR A 22 -4.41 23.08 -9.97
C THR A 22 -4.63 21.93 -9.00
N GLY A 23 -5.39 20.93 -9.44
CA GLY A 23 -5.37 19.63 -8.78
C GLY A 23 -3.94 19.06 -8.84
N PRO A 24 -3.60 18.08 -7.98
CA PRO A 24 -2.30 17.45 -8.04
C PRO A 24 -2.05 16.89 -9.45
N SER A 25 -0.81 17.01 -9.94
CA SER A 25 -0.43 16.46 -11.25
C SER A 25 -0.82 14.98 -11.34
N PRO A 26 -1.28 14.51 -12.51
CA PRO A 26 -1.59 13.10 -12.70
C PRO A 26 -0.40 12.23 -12.32
N LEU A 27 -0.67 11.07 -11.71
CA LEU A 27 0.36 10.07 -11.48
C LEU A 27 0.85 9.50 -12.81
N PRO A 28 2.17 9.23 -12.96
CA PRO A 28 2.66 8.44 -14.09
C PRO A 28 2.00 7.05 -14.06
N ALA A 29 1.71 6.47 -15.21
CA ALA A 29 1.19 5.11 -15.26
C ALA A 29 2.20 4.13 -14.63
N PRO A 30 1.73 3.07 -13.92
CA PRO A 30 2.63 2.08 -13.36
C PRO A 30 3.49 1.44 -14.45
N GLN A 31 4.78 1.40 -14.20
CA GLN A 31 5.75 0.79 -15.11
C GLN A 31 6.78 0.02 -14.29
N THR A 32 6.85 -1.29 -14.49
CA THR A 32 7.82 -2.14 -13.81
C THR A 32 9.24 -1.84 -14.29
N ASP A 33 10.17 -1.67 -13.37
CA ASP A 33 11.60 -1.64 -13.66
C ASP A 33 12.06 -3.06 -14.01
N GLU A 34 12.56 -3.25 -15.23
CA GLU A 34 13.03 -4.54 -15.75
C GLU A 34 14.21 -5.12 -14.95
N ASN A 35 14.94 -4.28 -14.21
CA ASN A 35 16.05 -4.72 -13.37
C ASN A 35 15.60 -5.06 -11.93
N SER A 36 14.35 -4.80 -11.59
CA SER A 36 13.83 -5.09 -10.27
C SER A 36 13.49 -6.56 -10.10
N GLN A 37 14.02 -7.17 -9.04
CA GLN A 37 13.72 -8.56 -8.68
C GLN A 37 12.23 -8.76 -8.35
N PHE A 38 11.57 -7.73 -7.80
CA PHE A 38 10.19 -7.82 -7.29
C PHE A 38 9.21 -6.89 -8.01
N GLY A 39 9.52 -6.47 -9.25
CA GLY A 39 8.62 -5.66 -10.04
C GLY A 39 8.34 -4.28 -9.44
N VAL A 40 9.35 -3.64 -8.87
CA VAL A 40 9.27 -2.27 -8.37
C VAL A 40 8.96 -1.32 -9.53
N ASP A 41 8.19 -0.28 -9.25
CA ASP A 41 7.84 0.72 -10.24
C ASP A 41 9.04 1.60 -10.61
N GLN A 42 9.22 1.83 -11.91
CA GLN A 42 10.33 2.62 -12.43
C GLN A 42 10.21 4.11 -12.09
N ASN A 43 8.99 4.64 -12.03
CA ASN A 43 8.73 6.06 -11.89
C ASN A 43 8.44 6.47 -10.43
N ILE A 44 7.77 5.59 -9.68
CA ILE A 44 7.39 5.80 -8.29
C ILE A 44 7.99 4.69 -7.44
N ASN A 45 9.10 5.00 -6.79
CA ASN A 45 9.91 4.08 -5.99
C ASN A 45 10.55 4.82 -4.80
N MET A 46 11.42 4.17 -4.06
CA MET A 46 12.02 4.74 -2.85
C MET A 46 12.86 6.01 -3.10
N ASP A 47 13.38 6.20 -4.31
CA ASP A 47 14.15 7.40 -4.67
C ASP A 47 13.26 8.60 -5.01
N THR A 48 12.00 8.35 -5.38
CA THR A 48 11.08 9.38 -5.89
C THR A 48 9.85 9.58 -5.03
N ILE A 49 9.57 8.70 -4.08
CA ILE A 49 8.32 8.64 -3.30
C ILE A 49 7.96 9.96 -2.62
N ASP A 50 8.94 10.72 -2.12
CA ASP A 50 8.72 12.00 -1.43
C ASP A 50 7.96 13.00 -2.29
N GLN A 51 8.06 12.92 -3.63
CA GLN A 51 7.32 13.77 -4.56
C GLN A 51 5.83 13.41 -4.65
N PHE A 52 5.46 12.24 -4.15
CA PHE A 52 4.12 11.67 -4.29
C PHE A 52 3.44 11.40 -2.95
N LEU A 53 4.05 11.77 -1.82
CA LEU A 53 3.47 11.61 -0.49
C LEU A 53 2.30 12.58 -0.26
N PHE A 54 1.44 12.26 0.70
CA PHE A 54 0.32 13.07 1.19
C PHE A 54 -0.74 13.44 0.16
N ARG A 55 -0.85 12.66 -0.91
CA ARG A 55 -1.90 12.86 -1.91
C ARG A 55 -3.21 12.22 -1.45
N GLU A 56 -4.32 12.96 -1.57
CA GLU A 56 -5.65 12.47 -1.20
C GLU A 56 -6.17 11.37 -2.13
N ASP A 57 -5.68 11.32 -3.37
CA ASP A 57 -6.05 10.32 -4.39
C ASP A 57 -5.22 9.03 -4.31
N VAL A 58 -4.33 8.92 -3.30
CA VAL A 58 -3.46 7.74 -3.07
C VAL A 58 -3.75 7.09 -1.72
N ALA A 59 -3.70 5.77 -1.68
CA ALA A 59 -3.68 4.97 -0.47
C ALA A 59 -2.29 4.35 -0.28
N TYR A 60 -1.60 4.71 0.77
CA TYR A 60 -0.24 4.26 1.09
C TYR A 60 -0.30 3.04 2.01
N ARG A 61 0.34 1.93 1.64
CA ARG A 61 0.29 0.66 2.38
C ARG A 61 1.68 0.06 2.55
N ASP A 62 2.09 -0.07 3.79
CA ASP A 62 3.24 -0.85 4.18
C ASP A 62 2.76 -2.27 4.53
N VAL A 63 3.15 -3.25 3.73
CA VAL A 63 2.64 -4.62 3.87
C VAL A 63 3.59 -5.53 4.63
N ARG A 64 4.47 -4.96 5.44
CA ARG A 64 5.35 -5.71 6.36
C ARG A 64 4.57 -6.20 7.60
N MET A 65 5.09 -7.27 8.19
CA MET A 65 4.72 -7.65 9.56
C MET A 65 5.49 -6.78 10.56
N LEU A 66 4.80 -6.23 11.56
CA LEU A 66 5.46 -5.56 12.70
C LEU A 66 5.89 -6.54 13.80
N PHE A 67 5.29 -7.73 13.82
CA PHE A 67 5.49 -8.73 14.86
C PHE A 67 6.10 -10.02 14.31
N ASP A 68 6.86 -9.94 13.24
CA ASP A 68 7.50 -11.12 12.69
C ASP A 68 8.84 -11.33 13.41
N PRO A 69 8.95 -12.35 14.29
CA PRO A 69 10.19 -12.64 15.02
C PRO A 69 11.24 -13.32 14.15
N ALA A 70 10.91 -13.59 12.87
CA ALA A 70 11.80 -14.31 11.98
C ALA A 70 13.04 -13.50 11.62
N ASP A 71 14.17 -14.18 11.49
CA ASP A 71 15.45 -13.59 11.11
C ASP A 71 15.52 -13.34 9.59
N TYR A 72 15.16 -12.16 9.17
CA TYR A 72 15.23 -11.75 7.76
C TYR A 72 16.67 -11.52 7.27
N ALA A 73 17.66 -11.41 8.15
CA ALA A 73 19.06 -11.31 7.75
C ALA A 73 19.53 -12.55 6.95
N ALA A 74 18.88 -13.71 7.16
CA ALA A 74 19.15 -14.94 6.42
C ALA A 74 18.91 -14.80 4.91
N ILE A 75 18.07 -13.84 4.48
CA ILE A 75 17.81 -13.55 3.06
C ILE A 75 18.41 -12.22 2.60
N GLY A 76 19.36 -11.67 3.36
CA GLY A 76 20.06 -10.42 3.02
C GLY A 76 19.26 -9.16 3.31
N GLY A 77 18.21 -9.24 4.13
CA GLY A 77 17.40 -8.11 4.56
C GLY A 77 17.67 -7.73 6.01
N GLU A 78 17.57 -6.45 6.30
CA GLU A 78 17.37 -5.96 7.65
C GLU A 78 15.88 -5.68 7.84
N ALA A 79 15.23 -6.41 8.73
CA ALA A 79 13.87 -6.07 9.10
C ALA A 79 13.91 -5.01 10.21
N ASP A 80 14.21 -3.76 9.87
CA ASP A 80 13.94 -2.67 10.78
C ASP A 80 12.44 -2.36 10.79
N LEU A 81 11.73 -3.11 11.63
CA LEU A 81 10.29 -3.00 11.80
C LEU A 81 9.91 -1.79 12.67
N THR A 82 10.89 -1.09 13.23
CA THR A 82 10.66 0.12 14.04
C THR A 82 10.45 1.37 13.22
N ARG A 83 10.67 1.31 11.91
CA ARG A 83 10.60 2.46 11.01
C ARG A 83 9.68 2.20 9.82
N THR A 84 8.99 3.26 9.38
CA THR A 84 8.17 3.29 8.15
C THR A 84 8.25 4.68 7.52
N ILE A 85 7.59 4.88 6.39
CA ILE A 85 7.46 6.21 5.78
C ILE A 85 6.17 6.87 6.28
N GLU A 86 6.23 8.16 6.61
CA GLU A 86 5.08 8.94 7.06
C GLU A 86 3.92 8.85 6.06
N GLY A 87 2.70 8.68 6.57
CA GLY A 87 1.49 8.52 5.75
C GLY A 87 1.17 7.08 5.34
N PHE A 88 2.08 6.14 5.51
CA PHE A 88 1.81 4.73 5.23
C PHE A 88 1.03 4.08 6.38
N LYS A 89 -0.06 3.41 6.02
CA LYS A 89 -0.79 2.51 6.92
C LYS A 89 -0.16 1.11 6.81
N ILE A 90 0.13 0.51 7.96
CA ILE A 90 0.68 -0.83 8.01
C ILE A 90 -0.44 -1.84 7.87
N VAL A 91 -0.35 -2.68 6.85
CA VAL A 91 -1.34 -3.72 6.49
C VAL A 91 -0.59 -5.00 6.15
N PRO A 92 -0.24 -5.82 7.14
CA PRO A 92 0.61 -6.99 6.93
C PRO A 92 0.08 -7.94 5.86
N TYR A 93 0.88 -8.23 4.84
CA TYR A 93 0.52 -9.19 3.79
C TYR A 93 0.13 -10.57 4.37
N PRO A 94 0.83 -11.14 5.36
CA PRO A 94 0.45 -12.43 5.93
C PRO A 94 -0.94 -12.48 6.59
N TYR A 95 -1.53 -11.32 6.92
CA TYR A 95 -2.93 -11.25 7.34
C TYR A 95 -3.90 -11.22 6.15
N LEU A 96 -3.41 -10.85 4.98
CA LEU A 96 -4.24 -10.82 3.78
C LEU A 96 -4.37 -12.20 3.15
N ALA A 97 -3.24 -12.92 3.01
CA ALA A 97 -3.22 -14.15 2.25
C ALA A 97 -2.15 -15.14 2.69
N THR A 98 -2.37 -16.41 2.37
CA THR A 98 -1.36 -17.44 2.54
C THR A 98 -0.12 -17.14 1.70
N LEU A 99 1.06 -17.43 2.28
CA LEU A 99 2.34 -17.33 1.58
C LEU A 99 2.55 -18.54 0.68
N ALA A 100 3.12 -18.33 -0.52
CA ALA A 100 3.54 -19.43 -1.39
C ALA A 100 4.58 -20.31 -0.70
N GLN A 101 5.52 -19.67 0.00
CA GLN A 101 6.50 -20.26 0.89
C GLN A 101 6.86 -19.23 1.96
N LEU A 102 7.26 -19.69 3.13
CA LEU A 102 7.78 -18.77 4.14
C LEU A 102 9.07 -18.13 3.63
N PRO A 103 9.22 -16.80 3.75
CA PRO A 103 10.44 -16.12 3.33
C PRO A 103 11.65 -16.59 4.11
N VAL A 104 11.47 -16.88 5.39
CA VAL A 104 12.46 -17.44 6.30
C VAL A 104 11.75 -18.38 7.30
N GLU A 105 12.51 -19.26 7.93
CA GLU A 105 11.99 -20.12 8.99
C GLU A 105 11.44 -19.26 10.15
N GLY A 106 10.27 -19.62 10.65
CA GLY A 106 9.61 -18.91 11.75
C GLY A 106 8.77 -17.70 11.35
N ALA A 107 8.73 -17.33 10.06
CA ALA A 107 7.83 -16.28 9.59
C ALA A 107 6.36 -16.62 9.88
N TYR A 108 5.54 -15.58 10.10
CA TYR A 108 4.13 -15.75 10.41
C TYR A 108 3.41 -16.60 9.34
N ASN A 109 2.71 -17.62 9.81
CA ASN A 109 1.89 -18.51 8.99
C ASN A 109 0.59 -18.85 9.72
N GLY A 110 -0.09 -17.84 10.23
CA GLY A 110 -1.33 -17.95 10.98
C GLY A 110 -2.57 -17.68 10.14
N GLU A 111 -3.59 -17.13 10.78
CA GLU A 111 -4.86 -16.79 10.11
C GLU A 111 -4.69 -15.65 9.12
N CYS A 112 -5.40 -15.74 7.98
CA CYS A 112 -5.41 -14.75 6.92
C CYS A 112 -6.79 -14.67 6.27
N LEU A 113 -7.06 -13.57 5.54
CA LEU A 113 -8.34 -13.32 4.89
C LEU A 113 -8.60 -14.26 3.70
N PHE A 114 -7.53 -14.68 3.00
CA PHE A 114 -7.63 -15.46 1.77
C PHE A 114 -6.65 -16.65 1.80
N SER A 115 -7.14 -17.81 1.40
CA SER A 115 -6.30 -18.94 1.01
C SER A 115 -5.92 -18.77 -0.45
N VAL A 116 -4.62 -18.62 -0.74
CA VAL A 116 -4.11 -18.36 -2.09
C VAL A 116 -3.22 -19.51 -2.55
N GLU A 117 -3.46 -19.99 -3.75
CA GLU A 117 -2.55 -20.87 -4.47
C GLU A 117 -1.72 -20.07 -5.47
N TRP A 118 -0.44 -20.36 -5.54
CA TRP A 118 0.51 -19.69 -6.41
C TRP A 118 1.01 -20.65 -7.49
N THR A 119 1.16 -20.16 -8.71
CA THR A 119 1.86 -20.91 -9.79
C THR A 119 3.36 -20.96 -9.53
N ALA A 120 4.07 -21.82 -10.27
CA ALA A 120 5.53 -21.89 -10.22
C ALA A 120 6.22 -20.57 -10.64
N GLU A 121 5.54 -19.77 -11.45
CA GLU A 121 6.00 -18.46 -11.92
C GLU A 121 5.69 -17.34 -10.94
N GLY A 122 5.04 -17.66 -9.78
CA GLY A 122 4.67 -16.70 -8.75
C GLY A 122 3.48 -15.82 -9.13
N GLU A 123 2.55 -16.34 -9.95
CA GLU A 123 1.25 -15.72 -10.21
C GLU A 123 0.17 -16.37 -9.32
N VAL A 124 -0.92 -15.66 -9.08
CA VAL A 124 -2.05 -16.20 -8.32
C VAL A 124 -2.85 -17.15 -9.20
N ALA A 125 -2.91 -18.43 -8.80
CA ALA A 125 -3.71 -19.45 -9.50
C ALA A 125 -5.15 -19.48 -8.97
N SER A 126 -5.34 -19.35 -7.66
CA SER A 126 -6.65 -19.25 -7.00
C SER A 126 -6.56 -18.39 -5.74
N ALA A 127 -7.68 -17.81 -5.34
CA ALA A 127 -7.81 -17.10 -4.07
C ALA A 127 -9.22 -17.32 -3.51
N GLU A 128 -9.31 -18.02 -2.39
CA GLU A 128 -10.56 -18.33 -1.72
C GLU A 128 -10.69 -17.49 -0.43
N VAL A 129 -11.89 -16.99 -0.18
CA VAL A 129 -12.19 -16.23 1.05
C VAL A 129 -12.26 -17.16 2.26
N ASN A 130 -11.53 -16.84 3.33
CA ASN A 130 -11.56 -17.60 4.57
C ASN A 130 -12.67 -17.15 5.53
N TYR A 131 -13.14 -15.91 5.37
CA TYR A 131 -14.16 -15.29 6.22
C TYR A 131 -15.20 -14.58 5.36
N ARG A 132 -16.42 -14.52 5.87
CA ARG A 132 -17.52 -13.80 5.23
C ARG A 132 -17.19 -12.33 4.97
N GLU A 133 -16.40 -11.75 5.86
CA GLU A 133 -16.02 -10.34 5.85
C GLU A 133 -14.75 -10.07 5.01
N SER A 134 -14.06 -11.10 4.51
CA SER A 134 -12.74 -10.97 3.85
C SER A 134 -12.69 -9.90 2.76
N MET A 135 -13.64 -9.93 1.82
CA MET A 135 -13.68 -8.95 0.72
C MET A 135 -13.96 -7.53 1.21
N MET A 136 -14.90 -7.37 2.16
CA MET A 136 -15.24 -6.07 2.73
C MET A 136 -14.03 -5.44 3.43
N ILE A 137 -13.30 -6.23 4.23
CA ILE A 137 -12.08 -5.78 4.90
C ILE A 137 -11.01 -5.40 3.88
N LEU A 138 -10.83 -6.23 2.85
CA LEU A 138 -9.84 -5.95 1.81
C LEU A 138 -10.14 -4.64 1.07
N GLU A 139 -11.41 -4.38 0.72
CA GLU A 139 -11.83 -3.15 0.04
C GLU A 139 -11.69 -1.90 0.92
N GLU A 140 -11.89 -2.02 2.23
CA GLU A 140 -11.61 -0.94 3.18
C GLU A 140 -10.10 -0.65 3.26
N LEU A 141 -9.28 -1.69 3.32
CA LEU A 141 -7.83 -1.56 3.39
C LEU A 141 -7.24 -1.05 2.07
N PHE A 142 -7.78 -1.46 0.94
CA PHE A 142 -7.30 -1.11 -0.41
C PHE A 142 -8.43 -0.52 -1.26
N PRO A 143 -8.78 0.75 -1.08
CA PRO A 143 -9.93 1.38 -1.74
C PRO A 143 -9.76 1.44 -3.26
N ARG A 144 -10.73 0.87 -4.00
CA ARG A 144 -10.69 0.76 -5.48
C ARG A 144 -10.70 2.10 -6.22
N ASN A 145 -11.16 3.17 -5.58
CA ASN A 145 -11.25 4.51 -6.16
C ASN A 145 -9.98 5.34 -6.04
N LYS A 146 -8.92 4.79 -5.42
CA LYS A 146 -7.61 5.45 -5.26
C LYS A 146 -6.52 4.69 -5.98
N ALA A 147 -5.43 5.37 -6.29
CA ALA A 147 -4.16 4.71 -6.54
C ALA A 147 -3.65 4.08 -5.23
N ILE A 148 -2.97 2.96 -5.31
CA ILE A 148 -2.46 2.24 -4.15
C ILE A 148 -0.96 2.07 -4.29
N PHE A 149 -0.22 2.63 -3.35
CA PHE A 149 1.22 2.49 -3.25
C PHE A 149 1.54 1.42 -2.21
N LEU A 150 2.22 0.38 -2.66
CA LEU A 150 2.57 -0.79 -1.87
C LEU A 150 4.07 -0.79 -1.62
N MET A 151 4.49 -0.88 -0.37
CA MET A 151 5.87 -1.14 0.01
C MET A 151 5.97 -2.27 1.02
N CYS A 152 7.14 -2.84 1.14
CA CYS A 152 7.51 -3.72 2.26
C CYS A 152 9.02 -3.59 2.53
N GLY A 153 9.61 -4.48 3.29
CA GLY A 153 11.06 -4.47 3.53
C GLY A 153 11.87 -4.51 2.24
N GLY A 154 11.72 -5.58 1.46
CA GLY A 154 12.48 -5.83 0.23
C GLY A 154 11.68 -5.73 -1.09
N GLY A 155 10.39 -5.42 -1.06
CA GLY A 155 9.52 -5.34 -2.25
C GLY A 155 8.72 -6.62 -2.56
N GLY A 156 9.05 -7.78 -1.96
CA GLY A 156 8.42 -9.06 -2.26
C GLY A 156 6.95 -9.14 -1.83
N TYR A 157 6.63 -8.81 -0.58
CA TYR A 157 5.24 -8.75 -0.11
C TYR A 157 4.40 -7.71 -0.85
N ALA A 158 5.02 -6.58 -1.25
CA ALA A 158 4.35 -5.58 -2.07
C ALA A 158 3.96 -6.14 -3.44
N GLN A 159 4.85 -6.93 -4.08
CA GLN A 159 4.54 -7.63 -5.32
C GLN A 159 3.42 -8.66 -5.16
N MET A 160 3.49 -9.49 -4.11
CA MET A 160 2.45 -10.49 -3.83
C MET A 160 1.09 -9.81 -3.58
N THR A 161 1.08 -8.71 -2.81
CA THR A 161 -0.15 -7.92 -2.59
C THR A 161 -0.68 -7.38 -3.92
N LYS A 162 0.17 -6.78 -4.76
CA LYS A 162 -0.24 -6.27 -6.09
C LYS A 162 -0.88 -7.37 -6.93
N LYS A 163 -0.26 -8.54 -7.03
CA LYS A 163 -0.78 -9.69 -7.79
C LYS A 163 -2.11 -10.19 -7.25
N LEU A 164 -2.24 -10.31 -5.93
CA LEU A 164 -3.50 -10.68 -5.28
C LEU A 164 -4.63 -9.69 -5.60
N LEU A 165 -4.36 -8.38 -5.47
CA LEU A 165 -5.35 -7.35 -5.77
C LEU A 165 -5.78 -7.39 -7.24
N ILE A 166 -4.86 -7.55 -8.20
CA ILE A 166 -5.17 -7.70 -9.62
C ILE A 166 -6.06 -8.94 -9.84
N PHE A 167 -5.70 -10.08 -9.26
CA PHE A 167 -6.48 -11.32 -9.37
C PHE A 167 -7.91 -11.13 -8.84
N LEU A 168 -8.08 -10.39 -7.74
CA LEU A 168 -9.36 -10.06 -7.14
C LEU A 168 -10.08 -8.87 -7.82
N GLY A 169 -9.59 -8.38 -8.96
CA GLY A 169 -10.25 -7.42 -9.84
C GLY A 169 -9.99 -5.94 -9.52
N TRP A 170 -8.88 -5.60 -8.88
CA TRP A 170 -8.40 -4.22 -8.83
C TRP A 170 -7.79 -3.82 -10.17
N GLU A 171 -7.92 -2.55 -10.54
CA GLU A 171 -7.32 -2.00 -11.75
C GLU A 171 -5.79 -1.93 -11.63
N GLU A 172 -5.06 -2.68 -12.46
CA GLU A 172 -3.61 -2.71 -12.44
C GLU A 172 -2.98 -1.32 -12.63
N SER A 173 -3.62 -0.47 -13.43
CA SER A 173 -3.18 0.92 -13.67
C SER A 173 -3.19 1.82 -12.44
N LYS A 174 -3.73 1.34 -11.33
CA LYS A 174 -3.74 2.05 -10.05
C LYS A 174 -2.85 1.42 -8.99
N LEU A 175 -2.11 0.35 -9.30
CA LEU A 175 -1.34 -0.41 -8.34
C LEU A 175 0.16 -0.26 -8.58
N TYR A 176 0.86 0.28 -7.60
CA TYR A 176 2.29 0.54 -7.66
C TYR A 176 3.02 -0.27 -6.58
N ASN A 177 3.97 -1.09 -6.98
CA ASN A 177 4.97 -1.61 -6.05
C ASN A 177 6.11 -0.60 -5.99
N ILE A 178 6.17 0.18 -4.93
CA ILE A 178 7.18 1.23 -4.79
C ILE A 178 8.49 0.73 -4.18
N GLY A 179 8.57 -0.56 -3.85
CA GLY A 179 9.82 -1.23 -3.49
C GLY A 179 10.05 -1.41 -2.00
N ALA A 180 11.29 -1.26 -1.63
CA ALA A 180 11.86 -1.69 -0.38
C ALA A 180 12.07 -0.52 0.60
N ASN A 181 11.38 -0.52 1.73
CA ASN A 181 11.61 0.45 2.80
C ASN A 181 13.09 0.48 3.26
N TRP A 182 13.79 -0.65 3.17
CA TRP A 182 15.22 -0.73 3.55
C TRP A 182 16.15 0.19 2.75
N THR A 183 15.72 0.63 1.58
CA THR A 183 16.49 1.54 0.74
C THR A 183 16.04 3.00 0.84
N TYR A 184 15.00 3.27 1.61
CA TYR A 184 14.50 4.63 1.78
C TYR A 184 15.47 5.48 2.61
N THR A 185 15.82 6.66 2.08
CA THR A 185 16.70 7.63 2.70
C THR A 185 16.12 9.04 2.69
N GLY A 186 14.81 9.16 2.44
CA GLY A 186 14.10 10.45 2.36
C GLY A 186 13.84 11.09 3.72
N GLU A 187 13.20 12.26 3.70
CA GLU A 187 12.98 13.10 4.88
C GLU A 187 11.76 12.66 5.73
N HIS A 188 10.94 11.74 5.19
CA HIS A 188 9.68 11.30 5.82
C HIS A 188 9.80 9.95 6.54
N ASP A 189 11.00 9.62 6.97
CA ASP A 189 11.25 8.44 7.77
C ASP A 189 10.65 8.61 9.17
N LEU A 190 9.76 7.69 9.55
CA LEU A 190 8.98 7.76 10.77
C LEU A 190 9.34 6.60 11.69
N GLU A 191 9.85 6.92 12.86
CA GLU A 191 10.08 5.92 13.91
C GLU A 191 8.75 5.47 14.53
N LEU A 192 8.53 4.17 14.58
CA LEU A 192 7.38 3.56 15.23
C LEU A 192 7.64 3.47 16.74
N ILE A 193 6.66 3.89 17.54
CA ILE A 193 6.75 3.78 19.00
C ILE A 193 6.57 2.29 19.35
N VAL A 194 7.57 1.71 19.97
CA VAL A 194 7.53 0.37 20.52
C VAL A 194 7.39 0.49 22.04
N TYR A 195 6.42 -0.19 22.61
CA TYR A 195 6.21 -0.28 24.05
C TYR A 195 6.73 -1.64 24.55
N PRO A 196 7.94 -1.71 25.13
CA PRO A 196 8.55 -2.96 25.56
C PRO A 196 7.70 -3.74 26.58
N GLU A 197 6.89 -3.05 27.37
CA GLU A 197 6.00 -3.64 28.37
C GLU A 197 4.86 -4.48 27.77
N TYR A 198 4.58 -4.32 26.47
CA TYR A 198 3.61 -5.12 25.73
C TYR A 198 4.28 -6.14 24.80
N ALA A 199 5.61 -6.13 24.74
CA ALA A 199 6.37 -7.12 24.01
C ALA A 199 6.47 -8.39 24.91
N ASP A 200 5.77 -9.44 24.53
CA ASP A 200 6.00 -10.77 25.09
C ASP A 200 7.14 -11.47 24.32
N GLU A 201 7.48 -12.70 24.72
CA GLU A 201 8.55 -13.47 24.08
C GLU A 201 8.28 -13.76 22.59
N GLN A 202 7.03 -13.56 22.11
CA GLN A 202 6.59 -13.81 20.74
C GLN A 202 6.32 -12.51 19.96
N ASN A 203 6.11 -11.39 20.67
CA ASN A 203 5.80 -10.08 20.10
C ASN A 203 6.87 -9.07 20.49
N ILE A 204 7.95 -9.06 19.74
CA ILE A 204 9.11 -8.20 20.02
C ILE A 204 8.76 -6.71 19.79
N TYR A 205 7.78 -6.42 18.92
CA TYR A 205 7.36 -5.07 18.56
C TYR A 205 5.85 -4.88 18.74
N ALA A 206 5.41 -4.48 19.93
CA ALA A 206 4.05 -3.99 20.14
C ALA A 206 4.01 -2.48 19.83
N THR A 207 3.18 -2.07 18.88
CA THR A 207 2.98 -0.67 18.53
C THR A 207 1.52 -0.26 18.63
N TRP A 208 1.26 0.92 19.21
CA TRP A 208 -0.06 1.53 19.31
C TRP A 208 -0.24 2.63 18.26
N ARG A 209 -0.20 2.23 17.00
CA ARG A 209 -0.45 3.17 15.92
C ARG A 209 -1.86 3.00 15.37
N ALA A 210 -2.55 4.12 15.20
CA ALA A 210 -3.88 4.14 14.57
C ALA A 210 -3.84 3.74 13.09
N ASP A 211 -2.67 3.76 12.48
CA ASP A 211 -2.43 3.38 11.09
C ASP A 211 -2.03 1.91 10.90
N TYR A 212 -1.97 1.12 11.99
CA TYR A 212 -1.79 -0.33 11.93
C TYR A 212 -3.13 -1.04 11.72
N ALA A 213 -3.24 -1.84 10.69
CA ALA A 213 -4.44 -2.63 10.42
C ALA A 213 -4.43 -3.93 11.23
N TRP A 214 -5.00 -3.89 12.41
CA TRP A 214 -5.26 -5.08 13.20
C TRP A 214 -6.54 -5.77 12.72
N ILE A 215 -6.45 -7.05 12.35
CA ILE A 215 -7.59 -7.86 11.94
C ILE A 215 -7.92 -8.82 13.09
N PRO A 216 -9.05 -8.62 13.80
CA PRO A 216 -9.47 -9.48 14.89
C PRO A 216 -10.14 -10.74 14.33
N PHE A 217 -9.34 -11.68 13.81
CA PHE A 217 -9.84 -12.92 13.18
C PHE A 217 -10.84 -13.69 14.04
N GLU A 218 -10.67 -13.67 15.35
CA GLU A 218 -11.56 -14.33 16.32
C GLU A 218 -13.00 -13.74 16.34
N LYS A 219 -13.19 -12.56 15.75
CA LYS A 219 -14.52 -11.90 15.61
C LYS A 219 -15.13 -12.08 14.23
N LEU A 220 -14.40 -12.65 13.28
CA LEU A 220 -14.87 -12.85 11.92
C LEU A 220 -15.61 -14.18 11.80
N GLN A 221 -16.55 -14.24 10.86
CA GLN A 221 -17.27 -15.45 10.56
C GLN A 221 -16.46 -16.31 9.57
N ARG A 222 -15.74 -17.30 10.10
CA ARG A 222 -14.99 -18.25 9.26
C ARG A 222 -15.94 -19.01 8.35
N LEU A 223 -15.62 -19.08 7.09
CA LEU A 223 -16.29 -19.97 6.15
C LEU A 223 -15.67 -21.36 6.34
N THR A 224 -16.44 -22.27 6.95
CA THR A 224 -16.06 -23.69 6.97
C THR A 224 -16.17 -24.17 5.53
N GLY A 225 -15.08 -24.60 4.93
CA GLY A 225 -15.12 -25.28 3.65
C GLY A 225 -16.06 -26.49 3.76
N GLU A 226 -17.20 -26.43 3.10
CA GLU A 226 -17.96 -27.63 2.77
C GLU A 226 -17.17 -28.34 1.69
N GLY A 227 -16.38 -29.29 2.08
CA GLY A 227 -15.61 -30.08 1.16
C GLY A 227 -14.89 -31.18 1.90
N GLY A 228 -15.68 -32.24 2.18
CA GLY A 228 -15.15 -33.51 2.58
C GLY A 228 -14.61 -34.29 1.40
#